data_65e4608a471a4a056eb47c22d694175a
#
_entry.id   65e4608a471a4a056eb47c22d694175a
#
_cell.length_a   1.000
_cell.length_b   1.000
_cell.length_c   1.000
_cell.angle_alpha   90.00
_cell.angle_beta   90.00
_cell.angle_gamma   90.00
#
_symmetry.space_group_name_H-M   'P 1'
#
loop_
_entity.id
_entity.type
_entity.pdbx_description
1 polymer ?
#
loop_
_entity_poly.entity_id
_entity_poly.type
_entity_poly.pdbx_seq_one_letter_code
_entity_poly.pdbx_strand_id
1 'polypeptide(L)'
;YAKGHGHDLAADGYFSTFISNGVSTELCFIVFTLCTLGIIYAGVRNGIERVSRIMMPILVVLSVVITVYSVTRPGALSGVKYFLIPNPANFSWMTVVAAMGQMFYSLSIAMGILVTFGSYMKKDVSIEGSTKNVEVFDTAIAIMAGLMIIPAVFAFSGGDPDTLQAGPALMFITIPKVFASMGLGTPIGILFFVLVLCAALTSSIALTESAVSTFQDELRWHRKKATVIVGVIMILLGTLSSLGYGPLGFVKIIGMQFLDFFDFLTNSVMMPIAALATCLLISRKVGVEKIEEEVVAEGGTFRRKKIFNFMIKYLCPIFAAIILLSSVANAFGLISM
;
A
#
# COMPACT_ATOMS: atom_id res chain seq x y z
N TYR A 1 -23.27 4.37 -2.96
CA TYR A 1 -23.70 3.49 -4.06
C TYR A 1 -24.87 2.59 -3.66
N ALA A 2 -24.75 1.79 -2.60
CA ALA A 2 -25.77 0.82 -2.20
C ALA A 2 -27.18 1.41 -1.93
N LYS A 3 -27.29 2.69 -1.55
CA LYS A 3 -28.54 3.41 -1.34
C LYS A 3 -29.02 4.24 -2.54
N GLY A 4 -28.43 4.06 -3.72
CA GLY A 4 -28.79 4.82 -4.91
C GLY A 4 -28.16 6.22 -5.04
N HIS A 5 -27.29 6.61 -4.09
CA HIS A 5 -26.62 7.91 -4.08
C HIS A 5 -25.33 7.97 -4.92
N GLY A 6 -25.18 7.12 -5.95
CA GLY A 6 -23.98 7.11 -6.81
C GLY A 6 -23.71 8.44 -7.49
N HIS A 7 -24.75 9.18 -7.87
CA HIS A 7 -24.61 10.52 -8.46
C HIS A 7 -24.13 11.56 -7.44
N ASP A 8 -24.58 11.47 -6.19
CA ASP A 8 -24.15 12.38 -5.13
C ASP A 8 -22.64 12.20 -4.83
N LEU A 9 -22.14 10.94 -4.86
CA LEU A 9 -20.72 10.64 -4.70
C LEU A 9 -19.85 11.17 -5.84
N ALA A 10 -20.42 11.30 -7.04
CA ALA A 10 -19.76 11.87 -8.22
C ALA A 10 -19.83 13.40 -8.26
N ALA A 11 -20.57 14.04 -7.35
CA ALA A 11 -20.70 15.50 -7.31
C ALA A 11 -19.38 16.16 -6.91
N ASP A 12 -19.11 17.30 -7.51
CA ASP A 12 -17.93 18.10 -7.17
C ASP A 12 -18.01 18.57 -5.70
N GLY A 13 -16.92 18.33 -4.97
CA GLY A 13 -16.81 18.71 -3.57
C GLY A 13 -17.34 17.70 -2.56
N TYR A 14 -18.01 16.60 -2.96
CA TYR A 14 -18.49 15.60 -2.02
C TYR A 14 -17.35 15.04 -1.15
N PHE A 15 -16.26 14.62 -1.77
CA PHE A 15 -15.09 14.09 -1.07
C PHE A 15 -14.48 15.13 -0.12
N SER A 16 -14.26 16.37 -0.60
CA SER A 16 -13.70 17.45 0.23
C SER A 16 -14.62 17.80 1.40
N THR A 17 -15.93 17.83 1.20
CA THR A 17 -16.90 18.07 2.27
C THR A 17 -16.88 16.94 3.29
N PHE A 18 -16.76 15.69 2.84
CA PHE A 18 -16.69 14.53 3.72
C PHE A 18 -15.44 14.56 4.59
N ILE A 19 -14.26 14.76 4.01
CA ILE A 19 -12.98 14.77 4.76
C ILE A 19 -12.86 15.98 5.69
N SER A 20 -13.57 17.08 5.41
CA SER A 20 -13.63 18.26 6.27
C SER A 20 -14.61 18.09 7.45
N ASN A 21 -15.52 17.11 7.38
CA ASN A 21 -16.47 16.83 8.43
C ASN A 21 -15.81 15.92 9.49
N GLY A 22 -15.27 16.54 10.55
CA GLY A 22 -14.55 15.84 11.60
C GLY A 22 -15.33 14.71 12.28
N VAL A 23 -16.65 14.83 12.43
CA VAL A 23 -17.47 13.78 13.07
C VAL A 23 -17.56 12.55 12.18
N SER A 24 -17.84 12.72 10.89
CA SER A 24 -18.00 11.62 9.94
C SER A 24 -16.68 10.89 9.70
N THR A 25 -15.59 11.63 9.52
CA THR A 25 -14.26 11.03 9.31
C THR A 25 -13.78 10.29 10.55
N GLU A 26 -13.93 10.89 11.73
CA GLU A 26 -13.50 10.27 12.98
C GLU A 26 -14.31 9.00 13.29
N LEU A 27 -15.62 9.00 13.07
CA LEU A 27 -16.46 7.82 13.25
C LEU A 27 -16.01 6.68 12.34
N CYS A 28 -15.80 6.94 11.06
CA CYS A 28 -15.32 5.95 10.10
C CYS A 28 -13.92 5.43 10.46
N PHE A 29 -13.03 6.32 10.89
CA PHE A 29 -11.68 5.96 11.35
C PHE A 29 -11.73 5.03 12.58
N ILE A 30 -12.50 5.37 13.60
CA ILE A 30 -12.63 4.57 14.83
C ILE A 30 -13.21 3.18 14.49
N VAL A 31 -14.28 3.11 13.70
CA VAL A 31 -14.89 1.83 13.29
C VAL A 31 -13.88 0.96 12.56
N PHE A 32 -13.16 1.53 11.59
CA PHE A 32 -12.14 0.80 10.83
C PHE A 32 -10.99 0.30 11.73
N THR A 33 -10.51 1.16 12.62
CA THR A 33 -9.46 0.82 13.59
C THR A 33 -9.91 -0.29 14.53
N LEU A 34 -11.12 -0.22 15.07
CA LEU A 34 -11.67 -1.28 15.94
C LEU A 34 -11.83 -2.61 15.20
N CYS A 35 -12.22 -2.60 13.93
CA CYS A 35 -12.25 -3.82 13.10
C CYS A 35 -10.84 -4.43 12.98
N THR A 36 -9.83 -3.62 12.67
CA THR A 36 -8.42 -4.06 12.59
C THR A 36 -7.95 -4.66 13.92
N LEU A 37 -8.13 -3.93 15.02
CA LEU A 37 -7.71 -4.36 16.36
C LEU A 37 -8.45 -5.62 16.82
N GLY A 38 -9.73 -5.76 16.51
CA GLY A 38 -10.53 -6.95 16.83
C GLY A 38 -9.95 -8.21 16.16
N ILE A 39 -9.53 -8.10 14.91
CA ILE A 39 -8.91 -9.21 14.18
C ILE A 39 -7.55 -9.57 14.78
N ILE A 40 -6.72 -8.58 15.10
CA ILE A 40 -5.40 -8.80 15.71
C ILE A 40 -5.52 -9.37 17.13
N TYR A 41 -6.48 -8.88 17.91
CA TYR A 41 -6.75 -9.38 19.26
C TYR A 41 -7.15 -10.86 19.28
N ALA A 42 -7.86 -11.34 18.25
CA ALA A 42 -8.21 -12.74 18.06
C ALA A 42 -6.98 -13.65 17.77
N GLY A 43 -5.82 -13.06 17.47
CA GLY A 43 -4.55 -13.76 17.26
C GLY A 43 -4.22 -14.05 15.80
N VAL A 44 -3.00 -14.55 15.57
CA VAL A 44 -2.50 -14.80 14.20
C VAL A 44 -3.35 -15.85 13.48
N ARG A 45 -3.54 -17.02 14.11
CA ARG A 45 -4.22 -18.16 13.49
C ARG A 45 -5.72 -17.96 13.33
N ASN A 46 -6.40 -17.50 14.39
CA ASN A 46 -7.85 -17.38 14.44
C ASN A 46 -8.38 -16.04 13.90
N GLY A 47 -7.55 -15.01 13.92
CA GLY A 47 -7.86 -13.68 13.41
C GLY A 47 -7.26 -13.47 12.02
N ILE A 48 -5.97 -13.18 11.96
CA ILE A 48 -5.29 -12.71 10.74
C ILE A 48 -5.36 -13.74 9.62
N GLU A 49 -4.92 -14.99 9.87
CA GLU A 49 -4.89 -16.05 8.85
C GLU A 49 -6.30 -16.37 8.34
N ARG A 50 -7.27 -16.48 9.25
CA ARG A 50 -8.65 -16.80 8.87
C ARG A 50 -9.30 -15.71 8.03
N VAL A 51 -9.11 -14.44 8.40
CA VAL A 51 -9.66 -13.29 7.67
C VAL A 51 -8.97 -13.17 6.32
N SER A 52 -7.64 -13.25 6.27
CA SER A 52 -6.88 -13.15 5.01
C SER A 52 -7.23 -14.28 4.04
N ARG A 53 -7.46 -15.50 4.52
CA ARG A 53 -7.87 -16.64 3.69
C ARG A 53 -9.20 -16.42 2.97
N ILE A 54 -10.10 -15.60 3.53
CA ILE A 54 -11.39 -15.26 2.92
C ILE A 54 -11.23 -14.00 2.04
N MET A 55 -10.56 -12.97 2.56
CA MET A 55 -10.49 -11.67 1.89
C MET A 55 -9.61 -11.69 0.63
N MET A 56 -8.49 -12.44 0.63
CA MET A 56 -7.59 -12.48 -0.51
C MET A 56 -8.23 -13.06 -1.78
N PRO A 57 -8.92 -14.23 -1.77
CA PRO A 57 -9.65 -14.70 -2.94
C PRO A 57 -10.74 -13.73 -3.42
N ILE A 58 -11.49 -13.12 -2.49
CA ILE A 58 -12.50 -12.11 -2.84
C ILE A 58 -11.84 -10.94 -3.55
N LEU A 59 -10.73 -10.43 -3.05
CA LEU A 59 -9.97 -9.33 -3.64
C LEU A 59 -9.53 -9.66 -5.07
N VAL A 60 -8.96 -10.85 -5.28
CA VAL A 60 -8.52 -11.30 -6.62
C VAL A 60 -9.71 -11.41 -7.58
N VAL A 61 -10.79 -12.04 -7.16
CA VAL A 61 -12.00 -12.20 -8.01
C VAL A 61 -12.59 -10.82 -8.37
N LEU A 62 -12.73 -9.92 -7.40
CA LEU A 62 -13.23 -8.57 -7.65
C LEU A 62 -12.30 -7.79 -8.59
N SER A 63 -10.98 -7.90 -8.40
CA SER A 63 -10.00 -7.27 -9.30
C SER A 63 -10.16 -7.74 -10.74
N VAL A 64 -10.31 -9.04 -10.96
CA VAL A 64 -10.52 -9.62 -12.30
C VAL A 64 -11.84 -9.12 -12.90
N VAL A 65 -12.95 -9.18 -12.15
CA VAL A 65 -14.27 -8.75 -12.64
C VAL A 65 -14.25 -7.28 -13.06
N ILE A 66 -13.70 -6.40 -12.22
CA ILE A 66 -13.65 -4.97 -12.52
C ILE A 66 -12.67 -4.68 -13.66
N THR A 67 -11.53 -5.36 -13.73
CA THR A 67 -10.58 -5.23 -14.84
C THR A 67 -11.23 -5.60 -16.17
N VAL A 68 -11.90 -6.75 -16.26
CA VAL A 68 -12.60 -7.18 -17.47
C VAL A 68 -13.67 -6.14 -17.86
N TYR A 69 -14.43 -5.68 -16.88
CA TYR A 69 -15.42 -4.64 -17.14
C TYR A 69 -14.78 -3.35 -17.69
N SER A 70 -13.71 -2.85 -17.09
CA SER A 70 -13.02 -1.63 -17.51
C SER A 70 -12.45 -1.72 -18.92
N VAL A 71 -11.74 -2.80 -19.22
CA VAL A 71 -11.09 -3.00 -20.52
C VAL A 71 -12.10 -3.19 -21.67
N THR A 72 -13.28 -3.71 -21.38
CA THR A 72 -14.34 -3.92 -22.38
C THR A 72 -15.19 -2.67 -22.69
N ARG A 73 -14.91 -1.53 -22.08
CA ARG A 73 -15.66 -0.30 -22.35
C ARG A 73 -15.27 0.32 -23.69
N PRO A 74 -16.21 0.94 -24.41
CA PRO A 74 -15.89 1.73 -25.60
C PRO A 74 -14.86 2.82 -25.26
N GLY A 75 -13.78 2.95 -26.03
CA GLY A 75 -12.70 3.89 -25.79
C GLY A 75 -11.62 3.43 -24.81
N ALA A 76 -11.83 2.34 -24.08
CA ALA A 76 -10.86 1.80 -23.11
C ALA A 76 -9.53 1.37 -23.73
N LEU A 77 -9.52 0.99 -25.00
CA LEU A 77 -8.32 0.49 -25.70
C LEU A 77 -7.18 1.53 -25.72
N SER A 78 -7.50 2.81 -25.79
CA SER A 78 -6.51 3.90 -25.69
C SER A 78 -5.80 3.90 -24.36
N GLY A 79 -6.53 3.68 -23.25
CA GLY A 79 -5.99 3.55 -21.91
C GLY A 79 -5.15 2.28 -21.73
N VAL A 80 -5.58 1.14 -22.31
CA VAL A 80 -4.78 -0.10 -22.31
C VAL A 80 -3.45 0.13 -23.02
N LYS A 81 -3.47 0.78 -24.20
CA LYS A 81 -2.24 1.10 -24.95
C LYS A 81 -1.36 2.07 -24.16
N TYR A 82 -1.93 3.11 -23.56
CA TYR A 82 -1.21 4.06 -22.74
C TYR A 82 -0.48 3.37 -21.57
N PHE A 83 -1.14 2.43 -20.91
CA PHE A 83 -0.58 1.72 -19.75
C PHE A 83 0.49 0.68 -20.14
N LEU A 84 0.26 -0.10 -21.20
CA LEU A 84 1.13 -1.24 -21.54
C LEU A 84 2.23 -0.91 -22.54
N ILE A 85 2.07 0.13 -23.37
CA ILE A 85 3.07 0.49 -24.38
C ILE A 85 3.95 1.61 -23.83
N PRO A 86 5.25 1.34 -23.58
CA PRO A 86 6.15 2.36 -23.10
C PRO A 86 6.35 3.46 -24.15
N ASN A 87 6.30 4.71 -23.71
CA ASN A 87 6.66 5.86 -24.54
C ASN A 87 8.05 6.37 -24.16
N PRO A 88 9.09 6.10 -24.96
CA PRO A 88 10.47 6.55 -24.64
C PRO A 88 10.63 8.05 -24.51
N ALA A 89 9.75 8.84 -25.14
CA ALA A 89 9.80 10.30 -25.04
C ALA A 89 9.52 10.83 -23.63
N ASN A 90 8.77 10.06 -22.83
CA ASN A 90 8.44 10.41 -21.44
C ASN A 90 9.43 9.83 -20.42
N PHE A 91 10.49 9.14 -20.88
CA PHE A 91 11.49 8.56 -19.99
C PHE A 91 12.38 9.65 -19.37
N SER A 92 12.51 9.58 -18.05
CA SER A 92 13.47 10.39 -17.30
C SER A 92 14.12 9.57 -16.19
N TRP A 93 15.24 10.00 -15.68
CA TRP A 93 15.83 9.37 -14.49
C TRP A 93 14.92 9.48 -13.27
N MET A 94 14.09 10.52 -13.21
CA MET A 94 13.08 10.68 -12.16
C MET A 94 11.99 9.60 -12.23
N THR A 95 11.62 9.16 -13.45
CA THR A 95 10.72 8.01 -13.64
C THR A 95 11.28 6.74 -12.99
N VAL A 96 12.59 6.50 -13.11
CA VAL A 96 13.25 5.36 -12.46
C VAL A 96 13.18 5.48 -10.93
N VAL A 97 13.49 6.65 -10.39
CA VAL A 97 13.45 6.90 -8.94
C VAL A 97 12.02 6.73 -8.38
N ALA A 98 11.03 7.28 -9.07
CA ALA A 98 9.63 7.15 -8.68
C ALA A 98 9.16 5.68 -8.73
N ALA A 99 9.51 4.94 -9.79
CA ALA A 99 9.20 3.51 -9.90
C ALA A 99 9.86 2.67 -8.80
N MET A 100 11.12 2.99 -8.45
CA MET A 100 11.81 2.34 -7.33
C MET A 100 11.14 2.63 -5.99
N GLY A 101 10.74 3.88 -5.75
CA GLY A 101 10.00 4.27 -4.54
C GLY A 101 8.67 3.52 -4.43
N GLN A 102 7.92 3.44 -5.53
CA GLN A 102 6.66 2.70 -5.58
C GLN A 102 6.85 1.19 -5.32
N MET A 103 7.85 0.57 -5.95
CA MET A 103 8.17 -0.85 -5.72
C MET A 103 8.56 -1.10 -4.26
N PHE A 104 9.32 -0.21 -3.66
CA PHE A 104 9.76 -0.28 -2.28
C PHE A 104 8.56 -0.29 -1.31
N TYR A 105 7.58 0.57 -1.58
CA TYR A 105 6.35 0.66 -0.82
C TYR A 105 5.43 -0.55 -1.06
N SER A 106 5.20 -0.93 -2.32
CA SER A 106 4.29 -2.02 -2.72
C SER A 106 4.70 -3.37 -2.12
N LEU A 107 5.99 -3.69 -2.17
CA LEU A 107 6.56 -4.91 -1.59
C LEU A 107 6.73 -4.85 -0.06
N SER A 108 6.28 -3.78 0.59
CA SER A 108 6.38 -3.59 2.05
C SER A 108 7.82 -3.71 2.58
N ILE A 109 8.81 -3.24 1.79
CA ILE A 109 10.22 -3.32 2.16
C ILE A 109 10.50 -2.35 3.31
N ALA A 110 11.19 -2.82 4.34
CA ALA A 110 11.55 -2.06 5.55
C ALA A 110 10.39 -1.56 6.43
N MET A 111 9.15 -2.02 6.18
CA MET A 111 7.99 -1.75 7.05
C MET A 111 7.89 -2.70 8.25
N GLY A 112 8.81 -3.65 8.40
CA GLY A 112 8.74 -4.71 9.41
C GLY A 112 7.79 -5.86 9.05
N ILE A 113 6.86 -5.67 8.12
CA ILE A 113 5.82 -6.66 7.75
C ILE A 113 6.46 -7.98 7.32
N LEU A 114 7.39 -7.96 6.37
CA LEU A 114 8.04 -9.17 5.85
C LEU A 114 8.86 -9.89 6.92
N VAL A 115 9.47 -9.16 7.85
CA VAL A 115 10.20 -9.73 8.99
C VAL A 115 9.24 -10.41 9.94
N THR A 116 8.15 -9.75 10.31
CA THR A 116 7.11 -10.28 11.21
C THR A 116 6.48 -11.55 10.64
N PHE A 117 5.97 -11.49 9.40
CA PHE A 117 5.34 -12.67 8.78
C PHE A 117 6.36 -13.77 8.44
N GLY A 118 7.60 -13.41 8.11
CA GLY A 118 8.69 -14.36 7.95
C GLY A 118 8.98 -15.14 9.25
N SER A 119 8.93 -14.49 10.42
CA SER A 119 9.11 -15.15 11.71
C SER A 119 7.99 -16.14 12.06
N TYR A 120 6.82 -16.05 11.43
CA TYR A 120 5.71 -16.98 11.60
C TYR A 120 5.76 -18.18 10.65
N MET A 121 6.68 -18.16 9.68
CA MET A 121 6.82 -19.25 8.72
C MET A 121 7.29 -20.53 9.41
N LYS A 122 6.74 -21.65 8.96
CA LYS A 122 7.21 -22.97 9.40
C LYS A 122 8.53 -23.29 8.69
N LYS A 123 9.36 -24.12 9.33
CA LYS A 123 10.68 -24.51 8.79
C LYS A 123 10.61 -25.27 7.46
N ASP A 124 9.53 -26.02 7.24
CA ASP A 124 9.27 -26.79 6.01
C ASP A 124 8.86 -25.92 4.80
N VAL A 125 8.70 -24.60 4.97
CA VAL A 125 8.30 -23.68 3.91
C VAL A 125 9.52 -23.01 3.27
N SER A 126 9.67 -23.15 1.94
CA SER A 126 10.77 -22.54 1.21
C SER A 126 10.70 -21.01 1.22
N ILE A 127 11.75 -20.36 1.74
CA ILE A 127 11.88 -18.90 1.77
C ILE A 127 11.96 -18.34 0.34
N GLU A 128 12.80 -18.91 -0.54
CA GLU A 128 12.91 -18.46 -1.93
C GLU A 128 11.59 -18.62 -2.70
N GLY A 129 10.89 -19.74 -2.47
CA GLY A 129 9.58 -19.99 -3.08
C GLY A 129 8.53 -18.99 -2.62
N SER A 130 8.48 -18.69 -1.33
CA SER A 130 7.55 -17.70 -0.77
C SER A 130 7.83 -16.29 -1.27
N THR A 131 9.09 -15.88 -1.30
CA THR A 131 9.50 -14.57 -1.85
C THR A 131 9.12 -14.43 -3.32
N LYS A 132 9.35 -15.47 -4.14
CA LYS A 132 8.92 -15.48 -5.53
C LYS A 132 7.41 -15.35 -5.69
N ASN A 133 6.63 -16.01 -4.84
CA ASN A 133 5.18 -15.89 -4.86
C ASN A 133 4.73 -14.46 -4.53
N VAL A 134 5.31 -13.81 -3.52
CA VAL A 134 5.04 -12.40 -3.19
C VAL A 134 5.33 -11.52 -4.40
N GLU A 135 6.51 -11.66 -5.02
CA GLU A 135 6.94 -10.91 -6.21
C GLU A 135 5.94 -11.05 -7.38
N VAL A 136 5.51 -12.30 -7.68
CA VAL A 136 4.58 -12.58 -8.78
C VAL A 136 3.18 -12.04 -8.48
N PHE A 137 2.66 -12.26 -7.28
CA PHE A 137 1.33 -11.79 -6.91
C PHE A 137 1.26 -10.27 -6.82
N ASP A 138 2.25 -9.60 -6.24
CA ASP A 138 2.32 -8.14 -6.18
C ASP A 138 2.30 -7.53 -7.59
N THR A 139 3.17 -8.04 -8.49
CA THR A 139 3.23 -7.57 -9.87
C THR A 139 1.90 -7.82 -10.62
N ALA A 140 1.30 -8.99 -10.45
CA ALA A 140 0.03 -9.32 -11.11
C ALA A 140 -1.11 -8.41 -10.64
N ILE A 141 -1.22 -8.16 -9.33
CA ILE A 141 -2.24 -7.26 -8.78
C ILE A 141 -1.98 -5.81 -9.21
N ALA A 142 -0.72 -5.36 -9.24
CA ALA A 142 -0.37 -4.02 -9.71
C ALA A 142 -0.77 -3.80 -11.18
N ILE A 143 -0.50 -4.77 -12.06
CA ILE A 143 -0.93 -4.71 -13.46
C ILE A 143 -2.46 -4.71 -13.57
N MET A 144 -3.15 -5.57 -12.81
CA MET A 144 -4.62 -5.59 -12.80
C MET A 144 -5.19 -4.26 -12.30
N ALA A 145 -4.64 -3.66 -11.26
CA ALA A 145 -5.07 -2.36 -10.75
C ALA A 145 -4.90 -1.26 -11.81
N GLY A 146 -3.78 -1.22 -12.52
CA GLY A 146 -3.58 -0.32 -13.65
C GLY A 146 -4.61 -0.52 -14.77
N LEU A 147 -4.85 -1.78 -15.17
CA LEU A 147 -5.86 -2.13 -16.18
C LEU A 147 -7.31 -1.92 -15.71
N MET A 148 -7.56 -1.91 -14.41
CA MET A 148 -8.86 -1.60 -13.85
C MET A 148 -9.19 -0.10 -13.89
N ILE A 149 -8.19 0.74 -13.60
CA ILE A 149 -8.38 2.18 -13.41
C ILE A 149 -8.14 2.95 -14.70
N ILE A 150 -7.00 2.79 -15.34
CA ILE A 150 -6.57 3.63 -16.47
C ILE A 150 -7.51 3.49 -17.67
N PRO A 151 -7.88 2.29 -18.15
CA PRO A 151 -8.83 2.17 -19.26
C PRO A 151 -10.21 2.75 -18.95
N ALA A 152 -10.68 2.66 -17.71
CA ALA A 152 -11.95 3.24 -17.30
C ALA A 152 -11.92 4.77 -17.35
N VAL A 153 -10.85 5.40 -16.88
CA VAL A 153 -10.66 6.85 -16.95
C VAL A 153 -10.54 7.31 -18.39
N PHE A 154 -9.78 6.63 -19.23
CA PHE A 154 -9.65 6.96 -20.66
C PHE A 154 -10.96 6.80 -21.43
N ALA A 155 -11.76 5.79 -21.13
CA ALA A 155 -13.08 5.62 -21.70
C ALA A 155 -14.04 6.78 -21.35
N PHE A 156 -13.90 7.31 -20.13
CA PHE A 156 -14.68 8.46 -19.64
C PHE A 156 -14.22 9.80 -20.24
N SER A 157 -12.89 10.03 -20.27
CA SER A 157 -12.29 11.30 -20.72
C SER A 157 -12.17 11.46 -22.24
N GLY A 158 -12.55 10.45 -23.02
CA GLY A 158 -12.31 10.46 -24.45
C GLY A 158 -10.84 10.28 -24.85
N GLY A 159 -10.00 9.80 -23.94
CA GLY A 159 -8.59 9.49 -24.18
C GLY A 159 -7.61 10.57 -23.72
N ASP A 160 -8.05 11.52 -22.89
CA ASP A 160 -7.20 12.57 -22.34
C ASP A 160 -6.41 12.08 -21.11
N PRO A 161 -5.06 12.00 -21.19
CA PRO A 161 -4.21 11.59 -20.07
C PRO A 161 -4.23 12.57 -18.88
N ASP A 162 -4.50 13.85 -19.11
CA ASP A 162 -4.46 14.90 -18.08
C ASP A 162 -5.60 14.75 -17.07
N THR A 163 -6.61 13.91 -17.37
CA THR A 163 -7.67 13.54 -16.43
C THR A 163 -7.24 12.51 -15.41
N LEU A 164 -6.09 11.85 -15.61
CA LEU A 164 -5.50 10.93 -14.64
C LEU A 164 -4.91 11.74 -13.47
N GLN A 165 -5.63 11.72 -12.36
CA GLN A 165 -5.12 12.27 -11.10
C GLN A 165 -4.33 11.23 -10.33
N ALA A 166 -3.64 11.64 -9.26
CA ALA A 166 -2.89 10.76 -8.38
C ALA A 166 -3.52 10.73 -6.98
N GLY A 167 -3.20 9.66 -6.23
CA GLY A 167 -3.57 9.54 -4.82
C GLY A 167 -5.08 9.47 -4.56
N PRO A 168 -5.55 10.00 -3.42
CA PRO A 168 -6.96 9.92 -3.00
C PRO A 168 -7.94 10.55 -4.00
N ALA A 169 -7.52 11.59 -4.72
CA ALA A 169 -8.36 12.26 -5.72
C ALA A 169 -8.76 11.31 -6.86
N LEU A 170 -7.85 10.47 -7.33
CA LEU A 170 -8.18 9.45 -8.34
C LEU A 170 -9.26 8.50 -7.83
N MET A 171 -9.10 7.98 -6.61
CA MET A 171 -9.98 6.95 -6.03
C MET A 171 -11.35 7.49 -5.63
N PHE A 172 -11.43 8.70 -5.09
CA PHE A 172 -12.62 9.20 -4.42
C PHE A 172 -13.30 10.38 -5.15
N ILE A 173 -12.67 10.92 -6.19
CA ILE A 173 -13.25 11.97 -7.04
C ILE A 173 -13.42 11.44 -8.47
N THR A 174 -12.32 11.01 -9.12
CA THR A 174 -12.36 10.63 -10.54
C THR A 174 -13.12 9.33 -10.76
N ILE A 175 -12.82 8.28 -10.02
CA ILE A 175 -13.46 6.96 -10.22
C ILE A 175 -14.98 6.99 -9.97
N PRO A 176 -15.54 7.65 -8.94
CA PRO A 176 -16.99 7.82 -8.82
C PRO A 176 -17.64 8.47 -10.04
N LYS A 177 -17.02 9.51 -10.62
CA LYS A 177 -17.51 10.17 -11.85
C LYS A 177 -17.51 9.22 -13.03
N VAL A 178 -16.42 8.46 -13.19
CA VAL A 178 -16.28 7.44 -14.24
C VAL A 178 -17.41 6.42 -14.12
N PHE A 179 -17.64 5.84 -12.94
CA PHE A 179 -18.72 4.87 -12.75
C PHE A 179 -20.11 5.47 -12.91
N ALA A 180 -20.34 6.71 -12.46
CA ALA A 180 -21.63 7.37 -12.66
C ALA A 180 -21.99 7.55 -14.15
N SER A 181 -21.00 7.67 -15.03
CA SER A 181 -21.18 7.78 -16.48
C SER A 181 -21.37 6.44 -17.21
N MET A 182 -21.14 5.30 -16.53
CA MET A 182 -21.18 3.97 -17.15
C MET A 182 -22.48 3.23 -16.90
N GLY A 183 -22.94 2.41 -17.86
CA GLY A 183 -24.24 1.74 -17.82
C GLY A 183 -24.47 0.79 -16.63
N LEU A 184 -23.43 0.19 -16.05
CA LEU A 184 -23.48 -0.63 -14.85
C LEU A 184 -22.67 0.01 -13.70
N GLY A 185 -22.58 1.31 -13.67
CA GLY A 185 -21.72 2.06 -12.76
C GLY A 185 -22.02 1.82 -11.28
N THR A 186 -23.30 1.73 -10.90
CA THR A 186 -23.68 1.49 -9.49
C THR A 186 -23.18 0.14 -8.97
N PRO A 187 -23.48 -1.02 -9.57
CA PRO A 187 -22.97 -2.30 -9.06
C PRO A 187 -21.45 -2.40 -9.15
N ILE A 188 -20.82 -1.90 -10.21
CA ILE A 188 -19.37 -1.91 -10.34
C ILE A 188 -18.72 -1.00 -9.29
N GLY A 189 -19.30 0.17 -9.03
CA GLY A 189 -18.85 1.06 -7.96
C GLY A 189 -18.92 0.41 -6.58
N ILE A 190 -20.00 -0.33 -6.28
CA ILE A 190 -20.09 -1.11 -5.03
C ILE A 190 -18.96 -2.14 -4.95
N LEU A 191 -18.76 -2.95 -6.00
CA LEU A 191 -17.71 -3.97 -6.04
C LEU A 191 -16.32 -3.34 -5.88
N PHE A 192 -16.07 -2.21 -6.53
CA PHE A 192 -14.81 -1.48 -6.45
C PHE A 192 -14.53 -1.00 -5.01
N PHE A 193 -15.49 -0.35 -4.35
CA PHE A 193 -15.26 0.13 -2.99
C PHE A 193 -15.21 -1.00 -1.95
N VAL A 194 -15.88 -2.13 -2.18
CA VAL A 194 -15.69 -3.34 -1.38
C VAL A 194 -14.27 -3.89 -1.55
N LEU A 195 -13.74 -3.92 -2.78
CA LEU A 195 -12.37 -4.30 -3.07
C LEU A 195 -11.38 -3.39 -2.35
N VAL A 196 -11.55 -2.07 -2.46
CA VAL A 196 -10.70 -1.07 -1.78
C VAL A 196 -10.75 -1.24 -0.27
N LEU A 197 -11.93 -1.47 0.32
CA LEU A 197 -12.08 -1.70 1.75
C LEU A 197 -11.34 -2.99 2.19
N CYS A 198 -11.47 -4.06 1.43
CA CYS A 198 -10.76 -5.32 1.71
C CYS A 198 -9.24 -5.13 1.63
N ALA A 199 -8.75 -4.43 0.59
CA ALA A 199 -7.33 -4.13 0.43
C ALA A 199 -6.78 -3.25 1.57
N ALA A 200 -7.52 -2.21 1.95
CA ALA A 200 -7.15 -1.34 3.06
C ALA A 200 -7.10 -2.10 4.39
N LEU A 201 -8.10 -2.95 4.66
CA LEU A 201 -8.19 -3.70 5.91
C LEU A 201 -7.06 -4.73 6.04
N THR A 202 -6.73 -5.47 4.97
CA THR A 202 -5.62 -6.43 4.99
C THR A 202 -4.28 -5.74 5.21
N SER A 203 -4.05 -4.57 4.60
CA SER A 203 -2.85 -3.76 4.81
C SER A 203 -2.77 -3.21 6.24
N SER A 204 -3.88 -2.70 6.77
CA SER A 204 -3.95 -2.21 8.15
C SER A 204 -3.65 -3.31 9.17
N ILE A 205 -4.17 -4.53 8.95
CA ILE A 205 -3.88 -5.70 9.78
C ILE A 205 -2.38 -6.01 9.75
N ALA A 206 -1.76 -6.03 8.58
CA ALA A 206 -0.35 -6.38 8.42
C ALA A 206 0.59 -5.37 9.12
N LEU A 207 0.34 -4.06 8.94
CA LEU A 207 1.09 -2.99 9.61
C LEU A 207 0.92 -3.03 11.13
N THR A 208 -0.30 -3.19 11.61
CA THR A 208 -0.59 -3.24 13.05
C THR A 208 0.00 -4.49 13.70
N GLU A 209 -0.05 -5.64 13.01
CA GLU A 209 0.59 -6.88 13.49
C GLU A 209 2.10 -6.71 13.62
N SER A 210 2.76 -6.04 12.68
CA SER A 210 4.18 -5.74 12.77
C SER A 210 4.51 -4.93 14.02
N ALA A 211 3.70 -3.91 14.34
CA ALA A 211 3.87 -3.12 15.56
C ALA A 211 3.61 -3.97 16.82
N VAL A 212 2.51 -4.73 16.85
CA VAL A 212 2.16 -5.59 18.01
C VAL A 212 3.23 -6.63 18.27
N SER A 213 3.73 -7.30 17.22
CA SER A 213 4.82 -8.28 17.30
C SER A 213 6.10 -7.65 17.88
N THR A 214 6.49 -6.48 17.40
CA THR A 214 7.65 -5.75 17.91
C THR A 214 7.51 -5.45 19.40
N PHE A 215 6.36 -4.96 19.87
CA PHE A 215 6.12 -4.71 21.29
C PHE A 215 6.11 -6.01 22.13
N GLN A 216 5.64 -7.12 21.57
CA GLN A 216 5.71 -8.43 22.23
C GLN A 216 7.14 -8.89 22.43
N ASP A 217 7.96 -8.79 21.39
CA ASP A 217 9.33 -9.32 21.38
C ASP A 217 10.28 -8.44 22.22
N GLU A 218 10.25 -7.12 22.02
CA GLU A 218 11.14 -6.19 22.71
C GLU A 218 10.78 -5.98 24.18
N LEU A 219 9.47 -5.83 24.48
CA LEU A 219 9.01 -5.54 25.84
C LEU A 219 8.48 -6.77 26.58
N ARG A 220 8.51 -7.93 25.94
CA ARG A 220 8.00 -9.21 26.48
C ARG A 220 6.55 -9.10 26.98
N TRP A 221 5.73 -8.32 26.27
CA TRP A 221 4.34 -8.15 26.63
C TRP A 221 3.46 -9.26 26.08
N HIS A 222 2.43 -9.62 26.83
CA HIS A 222 1.38 -10.49 26.29
C HIS A 222 0.66 -9.80 25.14
N ARG A 223 0.28 -10.58 24.12
CA ARG A 223 -0.39 -10.12 22.90
C ARG A 223 -1.55 -9.14 23.18
N LYS A 224 -2.43 -9.48 24.11
CA LYS A 224 -3.58 -8.63 24.45
C LYS A 224 -3.17 -7.23 24.92
N LYS A 225 -2.14 -7.16 25.79
CA LYS A 225 -1.60 -5.88 26.28
C LYS A 225 -0.97 -5.09 25.14
N ALA A 226 -0.13 -5.74 24.32
CA ALA A 226 0.50 -5.11 23.16
C ALA A 226 -0.54 -4.56 22.18
N THR A 227 -1.57 -5.36 21.84
CA THR A 227 -2.66 -4.94 20.95
C THR A 227 -3.41 -3.71 21.47
N VAL A 228 -3.74 -3.67 22.78
CA VAL A 228 -4.45 -2.53 23.37
C VAL A 228 -3.60 -1.27 23.33
N ILE A 229 -2.31 -1.36 23.68
CA ILE A 229 -1.43 -0.20 23.70
C ILE A 229 -1.15 0.32 22.29
N VAL A 230 -0.86 -0.58 21.34
CA VAL A 230 -0.73 -0.19 19.92
C VAL A 230 -2.04 0.42 19.42
N GLY A 231 -3.19 -0.12 19.81
CA GLY A 231 -4.50 0.44 19.49
C GLY A 231 -4.70 1.85 20.02
N VAL A 232 -4.30 2.12 21.25
CA VAL A 232 -4.35 3.50 21.83
C VAL A 232 -3.45 4.43 21.04
N ILE A 233 -2.22 4.02 20.71
CA ILE A 233 -1.30 4.82 19.89
C ILE A 233 -1.91 5.09 18.51
N MET A 234 -2.47 4.06 17.85
CA MET A 234 -3.14 4.21 16.56
C MET A 234 -4.30 5.20 16.61
N ILE A 235 -5.13 5.12 17.64
CA ILE A 235 -6.26 6.07 17.82
C ILE A 235 -5.74 7.48 18.02
N LEU A 236 -4.78 7.69 18.89
CA LEU A 236 -4.23 9.02 19.18
C LEU A 236 -3.59 9.67 17.93
N LEU A 237 -2.72 8.95 17.24
CA LEU A 237 -2.06 9.48 16.04
C LEU A 237 -3.02 9.56 14.84
N GLY A 238 -3.91 8.57 14.70
CA GLY A 238 -4.88 8.53 13.62
C GLY A 238 -5.96 9.61 13.73
N THR A 239 -6.38 9.98 14.95
CA THR A 239 -7.28 11.12 15.18
C THR A 239 -6.66 12.43 14.67
N LEU A 240 -5.36 12.65 14.85
CA LEU A 240 -4.67 13.82 14.29
C LEU A 240 -4.75 13.81 12.76
N SER A 241 -4.57 12.64 12.13
CA SER A 241 -4.67 12.48 10.68
C SER A 241 -6.10 12.64 10.18
N SER A 242 -7.09 12.05 10.85
CA SER A 242 -8.51 12.10 10.42
C SER A 242 -9.10 13.49 10.54
N LEU A 243 -8.68 14.27 11.53
CA LEU A 243 -9.14 15.64 11.74
C LEU A 243 -8.27 16.69 11.04
N GLY A 244 -7.15 16.27 10.45
CA GLY A 244 -6.16 17.17 9.82
C GLY A 244 -6.68 17.95 8.63
N TYR A 245 -7.66 17.44 7.89
CA TYR A 245 -8.30 18.15 6.77
C TYR A 245 -9.59 18.89 7.15
N GLY A 246 -10.01 18.78 8.41
CA GLY A 246 -11.20 19.42 8.95
C GLY A 246 -10.87 20.35 10.12
N PRO A 247 -11.30 20.01 11.36
CA PRO A 247 -11.14 20.87 12.55
C PRO A 247 -9.68 21.25 12.87
N LEU A 248 -8.71 20.39 12.54
CA LEU A 248 -7.28 20.63 12.75
C LEU A 248 -6.55 21.13 11.49
N GLY A 249 -7.28 21.46 10.43
CA GLY A 249 -6.69 21.90 9.16
C GLY A 249 -5.84 23.16 9.20
N PHE A 250 -5.95 23.94 10.28
CA PHE A 250 -5.10 25.12 10.51
C PHE A 250 -3.70 24.76 11.02
N VAL A 251 -3.50 23.54 11.55
CA VAL A 251 -2.20 23.06 12.02
C VAL A 251 -1.44 22.43 10.87
N LYS A 252 -0.32 23.01 10.50
CA LYS A 252 0.57 22.47 9.46
C LYS A 252 1.98 22.27 10.03
N ILE A 253 2.55 21.09 9.78
CA ILE A 253 3.92 20.75 10.15
C ILE A 253 4.77 20.76 8.89
N ILE A 254 5.76 21.64 8.81
CA ILE A 254 6.58 21.84 7.59
C ILE A 254 5.71 22.12 6.34
N GLY A 255 4.59 22.85 6.53
CA GLY A 255 3.64 23.16 5.46
C GLY A 255 2.68 22.03 5.09
N MET A 256 2.78 20.84 5.68
CA MET A 256 1.98 19.65 5.40
C MET A 256 0.87 19.46 6.44
N GLN A 257 -0.26 18.89 6.04
CA GLN A 257 -1.29 18.39 6.95
C GLN A 257 -0.77 17.17 7.73
N PHE A 258 -1.42 16.79 8.84
CA PHE A 258 -0.96 15.68 9.68
C PHE A 258 -0.78 14.37 8.91
N LEU A 259 -1.73 13.99 8.05
CA LEU A 259 -1.63 12.77 7.26
C LEU A 259 -0.41 12.80 6.33
N ASP A 260 -0.25 13.91 5.59
CA ASP A 260 0.86 14.09 4.65
C ASP A 260 2.21 14.13 5.38
N PHE A 261 2.25 14.76 6.56
CA PHE A 261 3.45 14.80 7.39
C PHE A 261 3.83 13.41 7.92
N PHE A 262 2.86 12.62 8.41
CA PHE A 262 3.15 11.26 8.87
C PHE A 262 3.54 10.35 7.71
N ASP A 263 2.92 10.50 6.54
CA ASP A 263 3.31 9.79 5.33
C ASP A 263 4.76 10.14 4.92
N PHE A 264 5.09 11.42 4.88
CA PHE A 264 6.45 11.88 4.61
C PHE A 264 7.45 11.30 5.62
N LEU A 265 7.16 11.41 6.92
CA LEU A 265 8.04 10.93 7.97
C LEU A 265 8.27 9.41 7.89
N THR A 266 7.20 8.63 7.70
CA THR A 266 7.30 7.16 7.67
C THR A 266 7.86 6.66 6.36
N ASN A 267 7.27 7.04 5.22
CA ASN A 267 7.58 6.46 3.93
C ASN A 267 8.80 7.10 3.26
N SER A 268 8.94 8.42 3.39
CA SER A 268 10.04 9.13 2.72
C SER A 268 11.33 9.18 3.54
N VAL A 269 11.24 9.06 4.88
CA VAL A 269 12.42 9.17 5.76
C VAL A 269 12.71 7.85 6.48
N MET A 270 11.77 7.36 7.30
CA MET A 270 12.05 6.22 8.19
C MET A 270 12.27 4.91 7.42
N MET A 271 11.47 4.62 6.41
CA MET A 271 11.61 3.37 5.63
C MET A 271 12.95 3.27 4.90
N PRO A 272 13.42 4.26 4.13
CA PRO A 272 14.74 4.18 3.49
C PRO A 272 15.88 4.07 4.51
N ILE A 273 15.78 4.74 5.66
CA ILE A 273 16.77 4.60 6.76
C ILE A 273 16.75 3.16 7.30
N ALA A 274 15.58 2.59 7.54
CA ALA A 274 15.45 1.21 8.01
C ALA A 274 16.00 0.20 6.99
N ALA A 275 15.79 0.44 5.69
CA ALA A 275 16.35 -0.37 4.62
C ALA A 275 17.88 -0.31 4.59
N LEU A 276 18.46 0.90 4.68
CA LEU A 276 19.90 1.10 4.77
C LEU A 276 20.49 0.37 5.99
N ALA A 277 19.86 0.54 7.15
CA ALA A 277 20.27 -0.14 8.38
C ALA A 277 20.22 -1.66 8.25
N THR A 278 19.16 -2.21 7.63
CA THR A 278 19.00 -3.65 7.38
C THR A 278 20.09 -4.15 6.42
N CYS A 279 20.36 -3.46 5.33
CA CYS A 279 21.44 -3.82 4.40
C CYS A 279 22.81 -3.81 5.09
N LEU A 280 23.10 -2.82 5.91
CA LEU A 280 24.34 -2.72 6.67
C LEU A 280 24.44 -3.83 7.75
N LEU A 281 23.34 -4.13 8.43
CA LEU A 281 23.27 -5.20 9.42
C LEU A 281 23.57 -6.55 8.77
N ILE A 282 22.90 -6.88 7.67
CA ILE A 282 23.11 -8.13 6.95
C ILE A 282 24.52 -8.22 6.39
N SER A 283 24.99 -7.16 5.72
CA SER A 283 26.29 -7.19 5.03
C SER A 283 27.51 -7.18 5.96
N ARG A 284 27.39 -6.58 7.16
CA ARG A 284 28.55 -6.37 8.08
C ARG A 284 28.49 -7.16 9.38
N LYS A 285 27.31 -7.48 9.90
CA LYS A 285 27.16 -8.11 11.23
C LYS A 285 26.63 -9.53 11.15
N VAL A 286 25.50 -9.74 10.47
CA VAL A 286 24.87 -11.06 10.36
C VAL A 286 25.70 -11.98 9.45
N GLY A 287 26.14 -11.44 8.31
CA GLY A 287 26.78 -12.19 7.23
C GLY A 287 25.75 -12.77 6.27
N VAL A 288 26.07 -12.71 4.97
CA VAL A 288 25.20 -13.25 3.91
C VAL A 288 25.16 -14.77 3.98
N GLU A 289 26.22 -15.39 4.50
CA GLU A 289 26.36 -16.84 4.71
C GLU A 289 25.26 -17.39 5.63
N LYS A 290 24.91 -16.67 6.71
CA LYS A 290 23.82 -17.09 7.61
C LYS A 290 22.44 -17.04 6.94
N ILE A 291 22.22 -16.04 6.08
CA ILE A 291 20.98 -15.99 5.30
C ILE A 291 20.92 -17.16 4.32
N GLU A 292 22.06 -17.51 3.71
CA GLU A 292 22.15 -18.67 2.84
C GLU A 292 21.86 -19.98 3.58
N GLU A 293 22.47 -20.18 4.74
CA GLU A 293 22.22 -21.35 5.58
C GLU A 293 20.73 -21.50 5.89
N GLU A 294 20.05 -20.43 6.24
CA GLU A 294 18.61 -20.44 6.52
C GLU A 294 17.77 -20.75 5.28
N VAL A 295 18.13 -20.17 4.12
CA VAL A 295 17.39 -20.41 2.86
C VAL A 295 17.54 -21.83 2.36
N VAL A 296 18.72 -22.47 2.55
CA VAL A 296 18.97 -23.86 2.14
C VAL A 296 18.66 -24.89 3.21
N ALA A 297 18.28 -24.45 4.41
CA ALA A 297 17.87 -25.34 5.48
C ALA A 297 16.75 -26.29 4.99
N GLU A 298 16.77 -27.51 5.50
CA GLU A 298 15.78 -28.56 5.19
C GLU A 298 15.65 -28.91 3.69
N GLY A 299 16.75 -28.74 2.91
CA GLY A 299 16.81 -29.11 1.49
C GLY A 299 16.32 -28.03 0.54
N GLY A 300 16.15 -26.80 1.02
CA GLY A 300 15.89 -25.62 0.18
C GLY A 300 17.01 -25.37 -0.83
N THR A 301 16.70 -24.64 -1.90
CA THR A 301 17.69 -24.21 -2.90
C THR A 301 17.75 -22.69 -2.95
N PHE A 302 18.94 -22.12 -3.02
CA PHE A 302 19.12 -20.68 -3.20
C PHE A 302 19.66 -20.36 -4.60
N ARG A 303 18.76 -20.41 -5.60
CA ARG A 303 19.14 -20.19 -7.01
C ARG A 303 19.60 -18.77 -7.29
N ARG A 304 19.02 -17.77 -6.60
CA ARG A 304 19.30 -16.34 -6.79
C ARG A 304 20.41 -15.80 -5.87
N LYS A 305 21.23 -16.67 -5.23
CA LYS A 305 22.30 -16.29 -4.29
C LYS A 305 23.22 -15.19 -4.81
N LYS A 306 23.74 -15.30 -6.05
CA LYS A 306 24.67 -14.30 -6.61
C LYS A 306 24.03 -12.93 -6.76
N ILE A 307 22.78 -12.92 -7.23
CA ILE A 307 21.98 -11.69 -7.38
C ILE A 307 21.71 -11.08 -6.01
N PHE A 308 21.25 -11.88 -5.04
CA PHE A 308 21.00 -11.44 -3.67
C PHE A 308 22.24 -10.80 -3.05
N ASN A 309 23.40 -11.44 -3.15
CA ASN A 309 24.65 -10.94 -2.57
C ASN A 309 25.08 -9.60 -3.18
N PHE A 310 24.94 -9.46 -4.50
CA PHE A 310 25.23 -8.20 -5.18
C PHE A 310 24.23 -7.10 -4.77
N MET A 311 22.94 -7.43 -4.76
CA MET A 311 21.88 -6.49 -4.41
C MET A 311 22.05 -5.97 -2.98
N ILE A 312 22.16 -6.86 -1.98
CA ILE A 312 22.20 -6.46 -0.58
C ILE A 312 23.46 -5.69 -0.20
N LYS A 313 24.61 -6.01 -0.84
CA LYS A 313 25.91 -5.36 -0.55
C LYS A 313 26.07 -3.99 -1.22
N TYR A 314 25.50 -3.82 -2.40
CA TYR A 314 25.78 -2.64 -3.22
C TYR A 314 24.52 -1.92 -3.68
N LEU A 315 23.62 -2.60 -4.38
CA LEU A 315 22.56 -1.93 -5.12
C LEU A 315 21.44 -1.42 -4.20
N CYS A 316 20.96 -2.27 -3.26
CA CYS A 316 19.91 -1.87 -2.34
C CYS A 316 20.28 -0.69 -1.43
N PRO A 317 21.51 -0.60 -0.84
CA PRO A 317 21.92 0.57 -0.09
C PRO A 317 21.97 1.85 -0.94
N ILE A 318 22.45 1.75 -2.19
CA ILE A 318 22.49 2.90 -3.11
C ILE A 318 21.07 3.36 -3.42
N PHE A 319 20.15 2.44 -3.75
CA PHE A 319 18.78 2.77 -4.05
C PHE A 319 18.04 3.38 -2.85
N ALA A 320 18.20 2.81 -1.67
CA ALA A 320 17.61 3.37 -0.46
C ALA A 320 18.14 4.79 -0.16
N ALA A 321 19.43 5.04 -0.39
CA ALA A 321 20.01 6.37 -0.25
C ALA A 321 19.44 7.35 -1.29
N ILE A 322 19.30 6.94 -2.55
CA ILE A 322 18.70 7.77 -3.61
C ILE A 322 17.25 8.10 -3.27
N ILE A 323 16.45 7.11 -2.85
CA ILE A 323 15.06 7.32 -2.45
C ILE A 323 14.97 8.31 -1.29
N LEU A 324 15.80 8.14 -0.25
CA LEU A 324 15.84 9.05 0.89
C LEU A 324 16.17 10.49 0.46
N LEU A 325 17.24 10.67 -0.29
CA LEU A 325 17.70 12.00 -0.71
C LEU A 325 16.69 12.68 -1.64
N SER A 326 16.15 11.94 -2.61
CA SER A 326 15.15 12.47 -3.55
C SER A 326 13.85 12.84 -2.86
N SER A 327 13.35 11.99 -1.97
CA SER A 327 12.11 12.25 -1.22
C SER A 327 12.25 13.45 -0.28
N VAL A 328 13.37 13.58 0.41
CA VAL A 328 13.65 14.74 1.25
C VAL A 328 13.78 16.00 0.39
N ALA A 329 14.53 15.95 -0.72
CA ALA A 329 14.66 17.09 -1.63
C ALA A 329 13.31 17.53 -2.22
N ASN A 330 12.43 16.59 -2.56
CA ASN A 330 11.07 16.87 -3.02
C ASN A 330 10.22 17.55 -1.93
N ALA A 331 10.29 17.09 -0.69
CA ALA A 331 9.55 17.67 0.43
C ALA A 331 9.95 19.12 0.72
N PHE A 332 11.21 19.49 0.46
CA PHE A 332 11.68 20.87 0.59
C PHE A 332 11.60 21.67 -0.72
N GLY A 333 10.94 21.14 -1.76
CA GLY A 333 10.74 21.82 -3.04
C GLY A 333 11.99 22.04 -3.87
N LEU A 334 13.08 21.28 -3.58
CA LEU A 334 14.33 21.36 -4.34
C LEU A 334 14.25 20.62 -5.67
N ILE A 335 13.39 19.64 -5.75
CA ILE A 335 13.08 18.89 -6.98
C ILE A 335 11.56 18.64 -7.03
N SER A 336 10.99 18.44 -8.22
CA SER A 336 9.60 17.96 -8.42
C SER A 336 9.63 16.49 -8.84
N MET A 337 8.94 15.66 -8.12
CA MET A 337 8.70 14.25 -8.47
C MET A 337 7.29 14.06 -8.99
#